data_4fc76542b574a4789b5638f8c20ce04b
#
_entry.id   4fc76542b574a4789b5638f8c20ce04b
#
_cell.length_a   1.000
_cell.length_b   1.000
_cell.length_c   1.000
_cell.angle_alpha   90.00
_cell.angle_beta   90.00
_cell.angle_gamma   90.00
#
_symmetry.space_group_name_H-M   'P 1'
#
loop_
_entity.id
_entity.type
_entity.pdbx_description
1 polymer ?
#
loop_
_entity_poly.entity_id
_entity_poly.type
_entity_poly.pdbx_seq_one_letter_code
_entity_poly.pdbx_strand_id
1 'polypeptide(L)'
;MFLASESKANDYGALYLQITGSYATAPCLLTWNSNNIQPHYRRATAIALVSATANISGIVSSWIFTGAPRFHKTFSINLAFSLGIAVVSAGLIFYLRVRNAAKRREVQNLLQMDERGAGDGGWDSPEERRRLGDRHPRFEFTM
;
A
#
# COMPACT_ATOMS: atom_id res chain seq x y z
N MET A 1 21.04 -12.67 6.07
CA MET A 1 22.40 -12.56 5.53
C MET A 1 23.34 -11.98 6.59
N PHE A 2 23.17 -10.77 7.09
CA PHE A 2 23.98 -10.17 8.18
C PHE A 2 24.08 -10.98 9.47
N LEU A 3 23.06 -11.77 9.81
CA LEU A 3 23.04 -12.59 11.03
C LEU A 3 23.78 -13.94 10.88
N ALA A 4 24.08 -14.34 9.64
CA ALA A 4 24.57 -15.69 9.33
C ALA A 4 25.92 -15.73 8.59
N SER A 5 26.52 -14.59 8.23
CA SER A 5 27.71 -14.54 7.40
C SER A 5 28.90 -13.94 8.15
N GLU A 6 30.03 -14.63 8.06
CA GLU A 6 31.35 -14.12 8.51
C GLU A 6 32.14 -13.44 7.37
N SER A 7 31.60 -13.44 6.13
CA SER A 7 32.30 -12.88 4.96
C SER A 7 31.89 -11.44 4.70
N LYS A 8 32.83 -10.50 4.76
CA LYS A 8 32.63 -9.07 4.47
C LYS A 8 32.01 -8.82 3.09
N ALA A 9 32.34 -9.63 2.07
CA ALA A 9 31.79 -9.50 0.72
C ALA A 9 30.28 -9.76 0.67
N ASN A 10 29.81 -10.75 1.43
CA ASN A 10 28.37 -11.06 1.52
C ASN A 10 27.59 -9.97 2.24
N ASP A 11 28.19 -9.32 3.22
CA ASP A 11 27.59 -8.21 3.97
C ASP A 11 27.43 -6.98 3.07
N TYR A 12 28.44 -6.65 2.27
CA TYR A 12 28.33 -5.58 1.27
C TYR A 12 27.24 -5.88 0.23
N GLY A 13 27.17 -7.09 -0.31
CA GLY A 13 26.12 -7.49 -1.25
C GLY A 13 24.72 -7.35 -0.66
N ALA A 14 24.54 -7.75 0.60
CA ALA A 14 23.29 -7.59 1.33
C ALA A 14 22.90 -6.12 1.52
N LEU A 15 23.86 -5.23 1.82
CA LEU A 15 23.62 -3.79 1.91
C LEU A 15 23.11 -3.20 0.59
N TYR A 16 23.75 -3.52 -0.53
CA TYR A 16 23.30 -3.02 -1.83
C TYR A 16 21.88 -3.45 -2.15
N LEU A 17 21.54 -4.72 -1.92
CA LEU A 17 20.17 -5.22 -2.14
C LEU A 17 19.15 -4.53 -1.24
N GLN A 18 19.48 -4.32 0.03
CA GLN A 18 18.61 -3.66 0.99
C GLN A 18 18.36 -2.19 0.61
N ILE A 19 19.40 -1.46 0.24
CA ILE A 19 19.29 -0.05 -0.17
C ILE A 19 18.44 0.06 -1.42
N THR A 20 18.73 -0.73 -2.45
CA THR A 20 17.98 -0.73 -3.71
C THR A 20 16.49 -1.04 -3.48
N GLY A 21 16.18 -2.07 -2.69
CA GLY A 21 14.80 -2.43 -2.36
C GLY A 21 14.06 -1.32 -1.60
N SER A 22 14.72 -0.68 -0.64
CA SER A 22 14.13 0.40 0.15
C SER A 22 13.80 1.64 -0.70
N TYR A 23 14.73 2.06 -1.55
CA TYR A 23 14.50 3.22 -2.42
C TYR A 23 13.47 2.96 -3.52
N ALA A 24 13.37 1.76 -4.06
CA ALA A 24 12.35 1.40 -5.04
C ALA A 24 10.94 1.35 -4.43
N THR A 25 10.82 1.00 -3.17
CA THR A 25 9.51 0.83 -2.51
C THR A 25 8.78 2.15 -2.30
N ALA A 26 9.47 3.24 -2.00
CA ALA A 26 8.86 4.53 -1.69
C ALA A 26 8.00 5.10 -2.84
N PRO A 27 8.50 5.24 -4.10
CA PRO A 27 7.68 5.74 -5.20
C PRO A 27 6.54 4.77 -5.56
N CYS A 28 6.75 3.46 -5.45
CA CYS A 28 5.69 2.48 -5.70
C CYS A 28 4.53 2.64 -4.71
N LEU A 29 4.81 2.81 -3.42
CA LEU A 29 3.79 3.03 -2.40
C LEU A 29 3.02 4.33 -2.61
N LEU A 30 3.70 5.44 -2.95
CA LEU A 30 3.05 6.71 -3.21
C LEU A 30 2.13 6.64 -4.44
N THR A 31 2.59 6.01 -5.50
CA THR A 31 1.80 5.81 -6.72
C THR A 31 0.59 4.92 -6.45
N TRP A 32 0.79 3.81 -5.76
CA TRP A 32 -0.29 2.90 -5.40
C TRP A 32 -1.34 3.59 -4.53
N ASN A 33 -0.91 4.35 -3.52
CA ASN A 33 -1.79 5.13 -2.66
C ASN A 33 -2.59 6.18 -3.46
N SER A 34 -1.92 6.89 -4.38
CA SER A 34 -2.56 7.89 -5.23
C SER A 34 -3.62 7.30 -6.16
N ASN A 35 -3.39 6.10 -6.69
CA ASN A 35 -4.31 5.45 -7.61
C ASN A 35 -5.57 4.90 -6.92
N ASN A 36 -5.48 4.59 -5.63
CA ASN A 36 -6.57 3.98 -4.87
C ASN A 36 -7.43 4.97 -4.09
N ILE A 37 -7.11 6.27 -4.13
CA ILE A 37 -7.83 7.31 -3.38
C ILE A 37 -8.41 8.36 -4.32
N GLN A 38 -9.73 8.54 -4.24
CA GLN A 38 -10.47 9.63 -4.86
C GLN A 38 -11.41 10.26 -3.82
N PRO A 39 -11.75 11.54 -3.89
CA PRO A 39 -11.33 12.64 -4.78
C PRO A 39 -9.97 13.29 -4.42
N HIS A 40 -9.56 14.31 -5.17
CA HIS A 40 -8.23 14.94 -5.06
C HIS A 40 -7.83 15.41 -3.67
N TYR A 41 -8.75 15.98 -2.88
CA TYR A 41 -8.43 16.45 -1.52
C TYR A 41 -8.07 15.30 -0.58
N ARG A 42 -8.74 14.14 -0.69
CA ARG A 42 -8.42 12.95 0.12
C ARG A 42 -7.06 12.36 -0.25
N ARG A 43 -6.74 12.39 -1.55
CA ARG A 43 -5.42 11.97 -2.05
C ARG A 43 -4.31 12.83 -1.47
N ALA A 44 -4.46 14.17 -1.51
CA ALA A 44 -3.48 15.10 -0.95
C ALA A 44 -3.25 14.86 0.55
N THR A 45 -4.34 14.70 1.33
CA THR A 45 -4.26 14.39 2.75
C THR A 45 -3.58 13.06 3.03
N ALA A 46 -3.88 12.03 2.24
CA ALA A 46 -3.27 10.71 2.39
C ALA A 46 -1.75 10.75 2.11
N ILE A 47 -1.31 11.45 1.06
CA ILE A 47 0.11 11.62 0.75
C ILE A 47 0.81 12.39 1.88
N ALA A 48 0.21 13.45 2.39
CA ALA A 48 0.76 14.21 3.50
C ALA A 48 0.90 13.36 4.77
N LEU A 49 -0.08 12.54 5.11
CA LEU A 49 -0.03 11.62 6.25
C LEU A 49 1.07 10.56 6.08
N VAL A 50 1.21 9.97 4.90
CA VAL A 50 2.27 9.00 4.62
C VAL A 50 3.64 9.66 4.79
N SER A 51 3.84 10.86 4.26
CA SER A 51 5.09 11.61 4.39
C SER A 51 5.39 12.00 5.84
N ALA A 52 4.40 12.43 6.60
CA ALA A 52 4.55 12.74 8.02
C ALA A 52 4.95 11.50 8.83
N THR A 53 4.30 10.37 8.59
CA THR A 53 4.63 9.08 9.25
C THR A 53 6.04 8.62 8.90
N ALA A 54 6.48 8.79 7.65
CA ALA A 54 7.84 8.48 7.23
C ALA A 54 8.89 9.31 7.98
N ASN A 55 8.64 10.60 8.20
CA ASN A 55 9.54 11.47 8.97
C ASN A 55 9.62 11.06 10.45
N ILE A 56 8.48 10.71 11.07
CA ILE A 56 8.43 10.21 12.45
C ILE A 56 9.23 8.91 12.57
N SER A 57 9.12 8.00 11.60
CA SER A 57 9.85 6.74 11.60
C SER A 57 11.37 6.94 11.53
N GLY A 58 11.84 8.00 10.86
CA GLY A 58 13.24 8.39 10.82
C GLY A 58 13.81 8.74 12.21
N ILE A 59 13.03 9.46 13.02
CA ILE A 59 13.41 9.78 14.41
C ILE A 59 13.51 8.50 15.24
N VAL A 60 12.50 7.63 15.18
CA VAL A 60 12.49 6.35 15.92
C VAL A 60 13.65 5.46 15.49
N SER A 61 13.96 5.41 14.20
CA SER A 61 15.11 4.65 13.67
C SER A 61 16.44 5.09 14.31
N SER A 62 16.65 6.39 14.50
CA SER A 62 17.88 6.91 15.10
C SER A 62 18.09 6.42 16.54
N TRP A 63 17.01 6.18 17.28
CA TRP A 63 17.08 5.69 18.67
C TRP A 63 17.30 4.17 18.75
N ILE A 64 16.92 3.43 17.73
CA ILE A 64 17.10 1.96 17.69
C ILE A 64 18.57 1.59 17.49
N PHE A 65 19.38 2.45 16.83
CA PHE A 65 20.79 2.20 16.55
C PHE A 65 21.73 2.55 17.72
N THR A 66 21.39 2.19 18.95
CA THR A 66 22.16 2.54 20.16
C THR A 66 23.13 1.46 20.65
N GLY A 67 23.21 0.30 19.99
CA GLY A 67 23.94 -0.88 20.52
C GLY A 67 25.21 -1.25 19.76
N ALA A 68 26.25 -0.36 19.71
CA ALA A 68 27.56 -0.72 19.18
C ALA A 68 28.30 -1.69 20.12
N PRO A 69 29.18 -2.62 19.63
CA PRO A 69 29.60 -2.84 18.23
C PRO A 69 28.79 -3.93 17.46
N ARG A 70 27.88 -4.65 18.10
CA ARG A 70 27.11 -5.74 17.48
C ARG A 70 25.63 -5.40 17.47
N PHE A 71 25.14 -4.91 16.34
CA PHE A 71 23.74 -4.49 16.12
C PHE A 71 22.75 -5.65 15.96
N HIS A 72 22.97 -6.80 16.60
CA HIS A 72 22.07 -7.98 16.48
C HIS A 72 20.61 -7.66 16.85
N LYS A 73 20.40 -6.87 17.92
CA LYS A 73 19.05 -6.47 18.34
C LYS A 73 18.37 -5.60 17.27
N THR A 74 19.09 -4.66 16.68
CA THR A 74 18.59 -3.76 15.64
C THR A 74 18.19 -4.52 14.38
N PHE A 75 19.02 -5.48 13.94
CA PHE A 75 18.71 -6.31 12.78
C PHE A 75 17.51 -7.24 13.03
N SER A 76 17.38 -7.81 14.23
CA SER A 76 16.22 -8.63 14.60
C SER A 76 14.93 -7.82 14.63
N ILE A 77 14.96 -6.59 15.15
CA ILE A 77 13.82 -5.69 15.15
C ILE A 77 13.41 -5.33 13.70
N ASN A 78 14.37 -4.96 12.84
CA ASN A 78 14.11 -4.65 11.44
C ASN A 78 13.53 -5.85 10.68
N LEU A 79 14.02 -7.05 10.94
CA LEU A 79 13.48 -8.27 10.34
C LEU A 79 12.02 -8.51 10.78
N ALA A 80 11.72 -8.33 12.07
CA ALA A 80 10.37 -8.47 12.58
C ALA A 80 9.40 -7.44 11.94
N PHE A 81 9.81 -6.18 11.80
CA PHE A 81 9.03 -5.16 11.11
C PHE A 81 8.82 -5.49 9.64
N SER A 82 9.84 -5.97 8.93
CA SER A 82 9.72 -6.37 7.52
C SER A 82 8.74 -7.51 7.32
N LEU A 83 8.75 -8.51 8.19
CA LEU A 83 7.76 -9.60 8.19
C LEU A 83 6.36 -9.08 8.50
N GLY A 84 6.22 -8.18 9.46
CA GLY A 84 4.95 -7.53 9.78
C GLY A 84 4.37 -6.79 8.58
N ILE A 85 5.18 -6.02 7.87
CA ILE A 85 4.76 -5.32 6.65
C ILE A 85 4.32 -6.31 5.57
N ALA A 86 5.05 -7.40 5.37
CA ALA A 86 4.69 -8.42 4.39
C ALA A 86 3.31 -9.06 4.70
N VAL A 87 3.04 -9.38 5.97
CA VAL A 87 1.75 -9.94 6.41
C VAL A 87 0.62 -8.93 6.20
N VAL A 88 0.81 -7.68 6.61
CA VAL A 88 -0.19 -6.62 6.42
C VAL A 88 -0.47 -6.39 4.93
N SER A 89 0.58 -6.35 4.10
CA SER A 89 0.43 -6.17 2.64
C SER A 89 -0.35 -7.31 1.99
N ALA A 90 -0.06 -8.56 2.38
CA ALA A 90 -0.79 -9.73 1.91
C ALA A 90 -2.28 -9.67 2.32
N GLY A 91 -2.55 -9.30 3.56
CA GLY A 91 -3.91 -9.10 4.07
C GLY A 91 -4.66 -7.99 3.31
N LEU A 92 -3.98 -6.90 3.00
CA LEU A 92 -4.55 -5.80 2.24
C LEU A 92 -4.89 -6.21 0.80
N ILE A 93 -3.99 -6.92 0.12
CA ILE A 93 -4.23 -7.46 -1.23
C ILE A 93 -5.45 -8.39 -1.21
N PHE A 94 -5.53 -9.28 -0.23
CA PHE A 94 -6.69 -10.17 -0.08
C PHE A 94 -7.98 -9.37 0.13
N TYR A 95 -7.98 -8.38 1.01
CA TYR A 95 -9.12 -7.51 1.26
C TYR A 95 -9.57 -6.77 -0.01
N LEU A 96 -8.62 -6.20 -0.77
CA LEU A 96 -8.94 -5.50 -2.01
C LEU A 96 -9.50 -6.43 -3.08
N ARG A 97 -9.00 -7.68 -3.18
CA ARG A 97 -9.56 -8.69 -4.09
C ARG A 97 -11.02 -9.00 -3.77
N VAL A 98 -11.33 -9.20 -2.50
CA VAL A 98 -12.72 -9.45 -2.07
C VAL A 98 -13.62 -8.25 -2.37
N ARG A 99 -13.14 -7.04 -2.08
CA ARG A 99 -13.87 -5.80 -2.38
C ARG A 99 -14.10 -5.60 -3.87
N ASN A 100 -13.10 -5.84 -4.69
CA ASN A 100 -13.24 -5.74 -6.14
C ASN A 100 -14.22 -6.79 -6.70
N ALA A 101 -14.17 -8.02 -6.18
CA ALA A 101 -15.13 -9.06 -6.58
C ALA A 101 -16.58 -8.70 -6.21
N ALA A 102 -16.78 -8.10 -5.02
CA ALA A 102 -18.11 -7.62 -4.61
C ALA A 102 -18.61 -6.49 -5.53
N LYS A 103 -17.76 -5.51 -5.83
CA LYS A 103 -18.10 -4.41 -6.75
C LYS A 103 -18.44 -4.89 -8.16
N ARG A 104 -17.70 -5.84 -8.69
CA ARG A 104 -17.99 -6.43 -10.01
C ARG A 104 -19.38 -7.10 -10.06
N ARG A 105 -19.77 -7.79 -9.00
CA ARG A 105 -21.12 -8.38 -8.89
C ARG A 105 -22.21 -7.30 -8.86
N GLU A 106 -21.97 -6.23 -8.10
CA GLU A 106 -22.89 -5.09 -8.04
C GLU A 106 -23.09 -4.43 -9.41
N VAL A 107 -21.99 -4.19 -10.14
CA VAL A 107 -22.06 -3.65 -11.51
C VAL A 107 -22.83 -4.58 -12.44
N GLN A 108 -22.60 -5.89 -12.38
CA GLN A 108 -23.32 -6.86 -13.20
C GLN A 108 -24.83 -6.86 -12.89
N ASN A 109 -25.20 -6.78 -11.62
CA ASN A 109 -26.59 -6.70 -11.22
C ASN A 109 -27.26 -5.41 -11.73
N LEU A 110 -26.57 -4.27 -11.64
CA LEU A 110 -27.08 -2.99 -12.14
C LEU A 110 -27.25 -2.99 -13.65
N LEU A 111 -26.30 -3.57 -14.39
CA LEU A 111 -26.42 -3.71 -15.85
C LEU A 111 -27.61 -4.61 -16.25
N GLN A 112 -27.82 -5.71 -15.55
CA GLN A 112 -28.96 -6.59 -15.79
C GLN A 112 -30.34 -5.92 -15.49
N MET A 113 -30.37 -5.04 -14.48
CA MET A 113 -31.59 -4.26 -14.18
C MET A 113 -31.85 -3.22 -15.27
N ASP A 114 -30.82 -2.58 -15.79
CA ASP A 114 -30.93 -1.60 -16.87
C ASP A 114 -31.39 -2.26 -18.17
N GLU A 115 -30.84 -3.42 -18.54
CA GLU A 115 -31.27 -4.21 -19.69
C GLU A 115 -32.74 -4.66 -19.59
N ARG A 116 -33.25 -4.87 -18.38
CA ARG A 116 -34.66 -5.23 -18.12
C ARG A 116 -35.58 -4.03 -18.09
N GLY A 117 -35.07 -2.81 -18.32
CA GLY A 117 -35.88 -1.58 -18.26
C GLY A 117 -36.33 -1.19 -16.84
N ALA A 118 -35.76 -1.83 -15.80
CA ALA A 118 -36.09 -1.55 -14.41
C ALA A 118 -35.12 -0.54 -13.75
N GLY A 119 -34.03 -0.16 -14.45
CA GLY A 119 -33.07 0.83 -14.02
C GLY A 119 -33.34 2.20 -14.64
N ASP A 120 -33.04 3.26 -13.90
CA ASP A 120 -33.13 4.64 -14.40
C ASP A 120 -31.92 5.08 -15.23
N GLY A 121 -30.92 4.21 -15.42
CA GLY A 121 -29.68 4.48 -16.17
C GLY A 121 -28.77 5.56 -15.57
N GLY A 122 -29.21 6.23 -14.51
CA GLY A 122 -28.52 7.36 -13.90
C GLY A 122 -27.32 7.00 -13.04
N TRP A 123 -27.24 5.75 -12.57
CA TRP A 123 -26.19 5.27 -11.66
C TRP A 123 -24.76 5.37 -12.23
N ASP A 124 -24.59 5.42 -13.53
CA ASP A 124 -23.30 5.55 -14.23
C ASP A 124 -23.08 6.94 -14.85
N SER A 125 -23.83 7.95 -14.42
CA SER A 125 -23.67 9.32 -14.89
C SER A 125 -22.32 9.90 -14.48
N PRO A 126 -21.74 10.84 -15.28
CA PRO A 126 -20.47 11.50 -14.92
C PRO A 126 -20.53 12.24 -13.59
N GLU A 127 -21.70 12.73 -13.20
CA GLU A 127 -21.92 13.43 -11.92
C GLU A 127 -21.90 12.44 -10.75
N GLU A 128 -22.55 11.30 -10.87
CA GLU A 128 -22.57 10.24 -9.86
C GLU A 128 -21.16 9.68 -9.65
N ARG A 129 -20.39 9.45 -10.71
CA ARG A 129 -18.98 9.04 -10.62
C ARG A 129 -18.13 10.05 -9.88
N ARG A 130 -18.32 11.35 -10.08
CA ARG A 130 -17.60 12.42 -9.35
C ARG A 130 -18.01 12.49 -7.89
N ARG A 131 -19.29 12.29 -7.60
CA ARG A 131 -19.86 12.35 -6.25
C ARG A 131 -19.40 11.17 -5.39
N LEU A 132 -19.46 9.96 -5.92
CA LEU A 132 -19.13 8.74 -5.20
C LEU A 132 -17.63 8.43 -5.18
N GLY A 133 -16.86 8.83 -6.21
CA GLY A 133 -15.43 8.60 -6.31
C GLY A 133 -15.06 7.12 -6.15
N ASP A 134 -14.28 6.80 -5.13
CA ASP A 134 -13.85 5.44 -4.79
C ASP A 134 -15.00 4.52 -4.31
N ARG A 135 -16.16 5.08 -3.94
CA ARG A 135 -17.36 4.33 -3.57
C ARG A 135 -18.19 3.91 -4.78
N HIS A 136 -17.94 4.50 -5.95
CA HIS A 136 -18.68 4.15 -7.16
C HIS A 136 -18.49 2.66 -7.51
N PRO A 137 -19.54 1.91 -7.92
CA PRO A 137 -19.42 0.49 -8.24
C PRO A 137 -18.37 0.18 -9.30
N ARG A 138 -18.24 1.04 -10.33
CA ARG A 138 -17.22 0.88 -11.39
C ARG A 138 -15.80 1.22 -10.99
N PHE A 139 -15.57 1.77 -9.79
CA PHE A 139 -14.21 2.05 -9.34
C PHE A 139 -13.54 0.75 -8.86
N GLU A 140 -12.54 0.29 -9.58
CA GLU A 140 -11.73 -0.86 -9.19
C GLU A 140 -10.43 -0.39 -8.51
N PHE A 141 -10.11 -1.00 -7.37
CA PHE A 141 -8.84 -0.74 -6.69
C PHE A 141 -7.71 -1.43 -7.45
N THR A 142 -6.60 -0.71 -7.70
CA THR A 142 -5.39 -1.26 -8.27
C THR A 142 -4.63 -2.07 -7.22
N MET A 143 -4.19 -3.28 -7.62
CA MET A 143 -3.43 -4.21 -6.79
C MET A 143 -1.94 -4.11 -7.09
#